data_6f6d24459890e02954485062bbd64528
#
_entry.id   6f6d24459890e02954485062bbd64528
#
_cell.length_a   1.000
_cell.length_b   1.000
_cell.length_c   1.000
_cell.angle_alpha   90.00
_cell.angle_beta   90.00
_cell.angle_gamma   90.00
#
_symmetry.space_group_name_H-M   'P 1'
#
loop_
_entity.id
_entity.type
_entity.pdbx_description
1 polymer ?
#
loop_
_entity_poly.entity_id
_entity_poly.type
_entity_poly.pdbx_seq_one_letter_code
_entity_poly.pdbx_strand_id
1 'polypeptide(L)'
;MTLRVMHIAELGLRVTELPRAVAFYQEVLGLEIVRAYPTIVFLKAGELDSPLGRGGHPQLLVLFDRKVKLNIALTTVDHFAFEISLEQYQTERERLEQMGLELTERIWQGEYAWLQARSVFFDDPDGNTIELIAHDPNAANEEQTS
;
A
#
# COMPACT_ATOMS: atom_id res chain seq x y z
N MET A 1 27.33 18.63 4.75
CA MET A 1 26.40 18.15 3.71
C MET A 1 25.17 17.54 4.41
N THR A 2 23.98 18.01 4.09
CA THR A 2 22.73 17.47 4.65
C THR A 2 22.34 16.21 3.90
N LEU A 3 21.99 15.15 4.64
CA LEU A 3 21.43 13.94 4.03
C LEU A 3 20.16 14.30 3.25
N ARG A 4 20.04 13.76 2.05
CA ARG A 4 18.82 13.88 1.24
C ARG A 4 18.26 12.48 0.97
N VAL A 5 17.13 12.20 1.58
CA VAL A 5 16.39 10.96 1.32
C VAL A 5 15.74 11.05 -0.06
N MET A 6 15.89 10.02 -0.87
CA MET A 6 15.32 9.97 -2.23
C MET A 6 13.86 9.50 -2.21
N HIS A 7 13.59 8.40 -1.54
CA HIS A 7 12.25 7.81 -1.42
C HIS A 7 12.26 6.72 -0.35
N ILE A 8 11.09 6.17 -0.04
CA ILE A 8 11.00 4.96 0.78
C ILE A 8 11.36 3.77 -0.10
N ALA A 9 12.43 3.04 0.26
CA ALA A 9 12.91 1.91 -0.53
C ALA A 9 12.11 0.63 -0.26
N GLU A 10 11.76 0.37 0.99
CA GLU A 10 10.97 -0.80 1.36
C GLU A 10 10.15 -0.57 2.62
N LEU A 11 9.04 -1.30 2.70
CA LEU A 11 8.23 -1.43 3.91
C LEU A 11 8.21 -2.90 4.31
N GLY A 12 8.59 -3.21 5.53
CA GLY A 12 8.55 -4.56 6.09
C GLY A 12 7.34 -4.77 6.97
N LEU A 13 6.57 -5.81 6.68
CA LEU A 13 5.42 -6.21 7.47
C LEU A 13 5.65 -7.59 8.08
N ARG A 14 5.22 -7.77 9.31
CA ARG A 14 5.15 -9.09 9.92
C ARG A 14 3.78 -9.69 9.71
N VAL A 15 3.78 -10.95 9.31
CA VAL A 15 2.55 -11.69 9.03
C VAL A 15 2.53 -12.99 9.81
N THR A 16 1.34 -13.45 10.16
CA THR A 16 1.16 -14.68 10.92
C THR A 16 1.32 -15.93 10.07
N GLU A 17 0.83 -15.87 8.84
CA GLU A 17 0.90 -16.95 7.86
C GLU A 17 1.42 -16.41 6.54
N LEU A 18 2.69 -16.64 6.28
CA LEU A 18 3.37 -16.06 5.11
C LEU A 18 2.70 -16.42 3.78
N PRO A 19 2.32 -17.70 3.51
CA PRO A 19 1.65 -18.03 2.25
C PRO A 19 0.32 -17.31 2.05
N ARG A 20 -0.47 -17.15 3.10
CA ARG A 20 -1.75 -16.43 3.06
C ARG A 20 -1.55 -14.96 2.77
N ALA A 21 -0.57 -14.33 3.41
CA ALA A 21 -0.24 -12.92 3.17
C ALA A 21 0.25 -12.71 1.74
N VAL A 22 1.15 -13.56 1.25
CA VAL A 22 1.65 -13.50 -0.13
C VAL A 22 0.51 -13.59 -1.12
N ALA A 23 -0.38 -14.57 -0.96
CA ALA A 23 -1.56 -14.74 -1.84
C ALA A 23 -2.43 -13.47 -1.85
N PHE A 24 -2.66 -12.86 -0.69
CA PHE A 24 -3.43 -11.62 -0.58
C PHE A 24 -2.80 -10.50 -1.42
N TYR A 25 -1.52 -10.22 -1.20
CA TYR A 25 -0.86 -9.12 -1.91
C TYR A 25 -0.73 -9.36 -3.42
N GLN A 26 -0.60 -10.62 -3.85
CA GLN A 26 -0.63 -10.96 -5.27
C GLN A 26 -2.02 -10.85 -5.88
N GLU A 27 -3.04 -11.38 -5.24
CA GLU A 27 -4.40 -11.44 -5.79
C GLU A 27 -5.14 -10.11 -5.67
N VAL A 28 -5.00 -9.43 -4.53
CA VAL A 28 -5.71 -8.17 -4.27
C VAL A 28 -5.00 -6.97 -4.90
N LEU A 29 -3.70 -6.88 -4.75
CA LEU A 29 -2.92 -5.72 -5.22
C LEU A 29 -2.09 -5.99 -6.47
N GLY A 30 -2.05 -7.23 -6.96
CA GLY A 30 -1.29 -7.57 -8.15
C GLY A 30 0.22 -7.44 -7.99
N LEU A 31 0.74 -7.49 -6.75
CA LEU A 31 2.17 -7.38 -6.54
C LEU A 31 2.89 -8.66 -6.97
N GLU A 32 4.02 -8.50 -7.62
CA GLU A 32 4.83 -9.61 -8.10
C GLU A 32 5.92 -9.98 -7.11
N ILE A 33 6.17 -11.29 -6.96
CA ILE A 33 7.29 -11.77 -6.13
C ILE A 33 8.61 -11.49 -6.85
N VAL A 34 9.51 -10.79 -6.17
CA VAL A 34 10.89 -10.58 -6.63
C VAL A 34 11.80 -11.69 -6.13
N ARG A 35 11.65 -12.05 -4.85
CA ARG A 35 12.39 -13.12 -4.19
C ARG A 35 11.55 -13.74 -3.09
N ALA A 36 11.63 -15.05 -2.95
CA ALA A 36 10.97 -15.79 -1.89
C ALA A 36 11.96 -16.68 -1.15
N TYR A 37 11.96 -16.57 0.16
CA TYR A 37 12.71 -17.41 1.08
C TYR A 37 11.74 -18.08 2.05
N PRO A 38 12.13 -19.10 2.82
CA PRO A 38 11.19 -19.79 3.70
C PRO A 38 10.45 -18.90 4.71
N THR A 39 11.07 -17.80 5.14
CA THR A 39 10.51 -16.90 6.17
C THR A 39 10.38 -15.44 5.73
N ILE A 40 10.79 -15.13 4.52
CA ILE A 40 10.78 -13.74 4.00
C ILE A 40 10.41 -13.76 2.53
N VAL A 41 9.46 -12.92 2.12
CA VAL A 41 9.11 -12.73 0.71
C VAL A 41 9.18 -11.25 0.35
N PHE A 42 9.85 -10.97 -0.75
CA PHE A 42 9.99 -9.62 -1.31
C PHE A 42 9.02 -9.47 -2.49
N LEU A 43 8.16 -8.48 -2.39
CA LEU A 43 7.17 -8.13 -3.42
C LEU A 43 7.52 -6.78 -4.03
N LYS A 44 7.35 -6.67 -5.34
CA LYS A 44 7.57 -5.42 -6.06
C LYS A 44 6.37 -4.49 -5.88
N ALA A 45 6.61 -3.30 -5.33
CA ALA A 45 5.59 -2.25 -5.17
C ALA A 45 5.89 -1.13 -6.17
N GLY A 46 5.52 -1.31 -7.42
CA GLY A 46 5.82 -0.41 -8.51
C GLY A 46 6.75 -1.04 -9.55
N GLU A 47 7.47 -0.24 -10.30
CA GLU A 47 8.42 -0.73 -11.29
C GLU A 47 9.71 -1.24 -10.63
N LEU A 48 10.39 -2.19 -11.29
CA LEU A 48 11.68 -2.71 -10.80
C LEU A 48 12.79 -1.67 -10.89
N ASP A 49 12.67 -0.77 -11.85
CA ASP A 49 13.58 0.37 -11.91
C ASP A 49 13.21 1.37 -10.83
N SER A 50 14.20 2.06 -10.32
CA SER A 50 13.98 3.15 -9.38
C SER A 50 12.87 4.08 -9.90
N PRO A 51 11.97 4.58 -9.04
CA PRO A 51 10.97 5.57 -9.42
C PRO A 51 11.53 6.78 -10.14
N LEU A 52 12.83 7.01 -10.01
CA LEU A 52 13.56 8.10 -10.67
C LEU A 52 14.08 7.71 -12.06
N GLY A 53 13.81 6.51 -12.56
CA GLY A 53 14.23 6.06 -13.89
C GLY A 53 15.74 5.93 -14.07
N ARG A 54 16.49 5.75 -13.00
CA ARG A 54 17.95 5.74 -13.02
C ARG A 54 18.52 4.63 -12.17
N GLY A 55 18.34 3.44 -12.44
CA GLY A 55 18.89 2.39 -11.58
C GLY A 55 18.81 2.77 -10.08
N GLY A 56 18.85 1.86 -9.21
CA GLY A 56 18.73 2.08 -7.79
C GLY A 56 17.83 1.05 -7.16
N HIS A 57 17.46 1.28 -5.91
CA HIS A 57 16.64 0.33 -5.18
C HIS A 57 15.20 0.39 -5.67
N PRO A 58 14.59 -0.74 -6.08
CA PRO A 58 13.16 -0.76 -6.35
C PRO A 58 12.37 -0.52 -5.06
N GLN A 59 11.14 -0.08 -5.17
CA GLN A 59 10.25 -0.04 -4.00
C GLN A 59 9.71 -1.43 -3.73
N LEU A 60 9.89 -1.90 -2.51
CA LEU A 60 9.52 -3.27 -2.11
C LEU A 60 8.58 -3.27 -0.91
N LEU A 61 7.63 -4.18 -0.96
CA LEU A 61 6.92 -4.65 0.21
C LEU A 61 7.55 -5.99 0.64
N VAL A 62 8.02 -6.06 1.87
CA VAL A 62 8.69 -7.26 2.39
C VAL A 62 7.84 -7.88 3.48
N LEU A 63 7.49 -9.15 3.30
CA LEU A 63 6.69 -9.90 4.25
C LEU A 63 7.60 -10.83 5.06
N PHE A 64 7.52 -10.70 6.38
CA PHE A 64 8.29 -11.51 7.32
C PHE A 64 7.35 -12.45 8.08
N ASP A 65 7.69 -13.74 8.12
CA ASP A 65 7.03 -14.67 9.02
C ASP A 65 7.21 -14.18 10.46
N ARG A 66 6.14 -14.09 11.23
CA ARG A 66 6.13 -13.63 12.62
C ARG A 66 7.03 -14.44 13.54
N LYS A 67 7.41 -15.65 13.12
CA LYS A 67 8.37 -16.51 13.82
C LYS A 67 9.81 -16.03 13.70
N VAL A 68 10.10 -15.17 12.71
CA VAL A 68 11.39 -14.52 12.62
C VAL A 68 11.48 -13.55 13.79
N LYS A 69 12.40 -13.82 14.70
CA LYS A 69 12.56 -13.08 15.94
C LYS A 69 12.91 -11.62 15.69
N LEU A 70 11.92 -10.81 15.74
CA LEU A 70 12.10 -9.40 15.99
C LEU A 70 11.21 -9.07 17.19
N ASN A 71 11.78 -8.48 18.17
CA ASN A 71 11.20 -8.30 19.49
C ASN A 71 10.25 -7.08 19.51
N ILE A 72 9.10 -7.17 18.80
CA ILE A 72 8.12 -6.09 18.85
C ILE A 72 6.75 -6.68 19.14
N ALA A 73 6.24 -6.36 20.30
CA ALA A 73 4.93 -6.81 20.75
C ALA A 73 3.77 -6.03 20.06
N LEU A 74 4.04 -4.82 19.56
CA LEU A 74 3.03 -3.94 18.98
C LEU A 74 3.56 -3.31 17.69
N THR A 75 2.69 -3.20 16.68
CA THR A 75 2.98 -2.38 15.51
C THR A 75 2.66 -0.92 15.82
N THR A 76 3.49 0.01 15.35
CA THR A 76 3.25 1.45 15.39
C THR A 76 2.81 2.00 14.04
N VAL A 77 2.74 1.15 13.03
CA VAL A 77 2.27 1.54 11.70
C VAL A 77 0.75 1.68 11.74
N ASP A 78 0.26 2.89 11.48
CA ASP A 78 -1.18 3.14 11.38
C ASP A 78 -1.73 2.56 10.07
N HIS A 79 -1.16 2.97 8.97
CA HIS A 79 -1.47 2.46 7.63
C HIS A 79 -0.30 2.75 6.69
N PHE A 80 -0.37 2.20 5.50
CA PHE A 80 0.54 2.54 4.41
C PHE A 80 -0.25 2.65 3.11
N ALA A 81 0.23 3.48 2.19
CA ALA A 81 -0.49 3.82 0.98
C ALA A 81 0.29 3.44 -0.28
N PHE A 82 -0.46 2.96 -1.27
CA PHE A 82 0.00 2.87 -2.65
C PHE A 82 -0.74 3.90 -3.49
N GLU A 83 -0.03 4.61 -4.34
CA GLU A 83 -0.65 5.49 -5.30
C GLU A 83 -1.12 4.69 -6.52
N ILE A 84 -2.35 4.97 -6.94
CA ILE A 84 -2.93 4.48 -8.20
C ILE A 84 -3.37 5.67 -9.04
N SER A 85 -3.57 5.46 -10.33
CA SER A 85 -4.09 6.53 -11.17
C SER A 85 -5.56 6.82 -10.87
N LEU A 86 -5.98 8.07 -11.05
CA LEU A 86 -7.38 8.45 -10.90
C LEU A 86 -8.28 7.68 -11.88
N GLU A 87 -7.77 7.41 -13.08
CA GLU A 87 -8.48 6.61 -14.08
C GLU A 87 -8.84 5.21 -13.57
N GLN A 88 -7.94 4.58 -12.80
CA GLN A 88 -8.15 3.23 -12.24
C GLN A 88 -8.96 3.23 -10.94
N TYR A 89 -9.09 4.35 -10.26
CA TYR A 89 -9.65 4.41 -8.91
C TYR A 89 -11.03 3.75 -8.81
N GLN A 90 -11.97 4.15 -9.66
CA GLN A 90 -13.34 3.64 -9.61
C GLN A 90 -13.41 2.13 -9.90
N THR A 91 -12.71 1.69 -10.93
CA THR A 91 -12.66 0.28 -11.32
C THR A 91 -12.04 -0.59 -10.22
N GLU A 92 -10.96 -0.12 -9.62
CA GLU A 92 -10.29 -0.85 -8.54
C GLU A 92 -11.15 -0.89 -7.27
N ARG A 93 -11.80 0.22 -6.92
CA ARG A 93 -12.74 0.25 -5.81
C ARG A 93 -13.85 -0.79 -5.97
N GLU A 94 -14.47 -0.84 -7.14
CA GLU A 94 -15.53 -1.81 -7.44
C GLU A 94 -15.00 -3.24 -7.40
N ARG A 95 -13.81 -3.48 -7.95
CA ARG A 95 -13.18 -4.80 -7.93
C ARG A 95 -12.90 -5.29 -6.50
N LEU A 96 -12.35 -4.43 -5.65
CA LEU A 96 -12.06 -4.76 -4.25
C LEU A 96 -13.35 -5.07 -3.48
N GLU A 97 -14.42 -4.31 -3.71
CA GLU A 97 -15.73 -4.55 -3.11
C GLU A 97 -16.29 -5.91 -3.55
N GLN A 98 -16.18 -6.25 -4.84
CA GLN A 98 -16.60 -7.55 -5.38
C GLN A 98 -15.79 -8.72 -4.81
N MET A 99 -14.55 -8.49 -4.39
CA MET A 99 -13.72 -9.46 -3.69
C MET A 99 -14.14 -9.68 -2.23
N GLY A 100 -15.13 -8.95 -1.75
CA GLY A 100 -15.65 -9.07 -0.39
C GLY A 100 -14.90 -8.29 0.67
N LEU A 101 -14.05 -7.35 0.26
CA LEU A 101 -13.33 -6.47 1.19
C LEU A 101 -14.25 -5.36 1.70
N GLU A 102 -14.13 -5.06 2.98
CA GLU A 102 -14.78 -3.89 3.57
C GLU A 102 -13.95 -2.65 3.24
N LEU A 103 -14.56 -1.70 2.54
CA LEU A 103 -13.88 -0.49 2.09
C LEU A 103 -14.37 0.73 2.85
N THR A 104 -13.45 1.63 3.18
CA THR A 104 -13.74 2.97 3.65
C THR A 104 -13.18 3.97 2.65
N GLU A 105 -14.04 4.80 2.08
CA GLU A 105 -13.62 5.84 1.13
C GLU A 105 -13.42 7.16 1.85
N ARG A 106 -12.48 7.96 1.35
CA ARG A 106 -12.24 9.31 1.82
C ARG A 106 -11.88 10.24 0.68
N ILE A 107 -12.56 11.39 0.66
CA ILE A 107 -12.18 12.51 -0.19
C ILE A 107 -11.51 13.54 0.72
N TRP A 108 -10.30 13.92 0.36
CA TRP A 108 -9.50 14.83 1.18
C TRP A 108 -9.94 16.28 0.95
N GLN A 109 -10.64 16.83 1.92
CA GLN A 109 -11.28 18.17 1.87
C GLN A 109 -10.92 19.00 3.10
N GLY A 110 -11.37 20.25 3.14
CA GLY A 110 -11.15 21.15 4.26
C GLY A 110 -9.66 21.43 4.45
N GLU A 111 -9.16 21.26 5.66
CA GLU A 111 -7.74 21.47 5.97
C GLU A 111 -6.79 20.49 5.29
N TYR A 112 -7.33 19.37 4.77
CA TYR A 112 -6.56 18.35 4.03
C TYR A 112 -6.69 18.46 2.52
N ALA A 113 -7.38 19.50 2.01
CA ALA A 113 -7.61 19.70 0.57
C ALA A 113 -6.30 19.85 -0.23
N TRP A 114 -5.21 20.24 0.43
CA TRP A 114 -3.88 20.34 -0.20
C TRP A 114 -3.35 19.00 -0.71
N LEU A 115 -3.85 17.88 -0.19
CA LEU A 115 -3.48 16.54 -0.70
C LEU A 115 -4.00 16.30 -2.11
N GLN A 116 -5.08 17.00 -2.51
CA GLN A 116 -5.70 16.84 -3.83
C GLN A 116 -5.90 15.37 -4.18
N ALA A 117 -6.59 14.63 -3.32
CA ALA A 117 -6.65 13.18 -3.43
C ALA A 117 -7.99 12.61 -2.97
N ARG A 118 -8.24 11.41 -3.42
CA ARG A 118 -9.26 10.50 -2.88
C ARG A 118 -8.62 9.16 -2.57
N SER A 119 -9.16 8.48 -1.59
CA SER A 119 -8.57 7.26 -1.08
C SER A 119 -9.62 6.21 -0.76
N VAL A 120 -9.22 4.96 -0.84
CA VAL A 120 -9.96 3.83 -0.33
C VAL A 120 -9.06 3.03 0.62
N PHE A 121 -9.61 2.65 1.76
CA PHE A 121 -8.91 1.93 2.82
C PHE A 121 -9.52 0.53 2.99
N PHE A 122 -8.68 -0.44 3.22
CA PHE A 122 -9.06 -1.82 3.55
C PHE A 122 -7.93 -2.51 4.31
N ASP A 123 -8.26 -3.64 4.93
CA ASP A 123 -7.28 -4.37 5.73
C ASP A 123 -6.77 -5.61 5.00
N ASP A 124 -5.51 -5.96 5.27
CA ASP A 124 -4.95 -7.26 4.90
C ASP A 124 -5.41 -8.35 5.92
N PRO A 125 -5.10 -9.64 5.69
CA PRO A 125 -5.53 -10.71 6.59
C PRO A 125 -4.99 -10.62 8.02
N ASP A 126 -3.93 -9.86 8.25
CA ASP A 126 -3.32 -9.63 9.55
C ASP A 126 -3.80 -8.35 10.24
N GLY A 127 -4.72 -7.61 9.62
CA GLY A 127 -5.26 -6.37 10.15
C GLY A 127 -4.41 -5.14 9.84
N ASN A 128 -3.44 -5.25 8.93
CA ASN A 128 -2.72 -4.07 8.46
C ASN A 128 -3.62 -3.26 7.56
N THR A 129 -3.76 -1.96 7.83
CA THR A 129 -4.58 -1.07 7.01
C THR A 129 -3.79 -0.59 5.79
N ILE A 130 -4.39 -0.79 4.63
CA ILE A 130 -3.86 -0.39 3.33
C ILE A 130 -4.70 0.74 2.78
N GLU A 131 -4.05 1.74 2.23
CA GLU A 131 -4.69 2.84 1.51
C GLU A 131 -4.31 2.77 0.03
N LEU A 132 -5.29 2.85 -0.86
CA LEU A 132 -5.06 3.20 -2.25
C LEU A 132 -5.42 4.67 -2.41
N ILE A 133 -4.45 5.48 -2.79
CA ILE A 133 -4.62 6.92 -2.94
C ILE A 133 -4.44 7.31 -4.41
N ALA A 134 -5.38 8.12 -4.92
CA ALA A 134 -5.33 8.66 -6.27
C ALA A 134 -5.28 10.19 -6.23
N HIS A 135 -4.33 10.77 -6.96
CA HIS A 135 -4.31 12.21 -7.14
C HIS A 135 -5.52 12.67 -7.93
N ASP A 136 -6.29 13.58 -7.35
CA ASP A 136 -7.49 14.17 -7.95
C ASP A 136 -7.55 15.65 -7.63
N PRO A 137 -7.14 16.53 -8.57
CA PRO A 137 -7.14 17.97 -8.35
C PRO A 137 -8.52 18.56 -8.03
N ASN A 138 -9.58 17.87 -8.40
CA ASN A 138 -10.97 18.31 -8.19
C ASN A 138 -11.63 17.69 -6.95
N ALA A 139 -10.93 16.85 -6.21
CA ALA A 139 -11.49 16.14 -5.05
C ALA A 139 -12.10 17.09 -4.01
N ALA A 140 -11.44 18.23 -3.75
CA ALA A 140 -11.89 19.20 -2.76
C ALA A 140 -13.20 19.93 -3.17
N ASN A 141 -13.60 19.87 -4.43
CA ASN A 141 -14.79 20.54 -4.96
C ASN A 141 -16.02 19.62 -4.99
N GLU A 142 -15.87 18.34 -4.69
CA GLU A 142 -16.99 17.43 -4.61
C GLU A 142 -17.80 17.71 -3.35
N GLU A 143 -19.13 17.90 -3.52
CA GLU A 143 -20.03 17.96 -2.36
C GLU A 143 -20.05 16.58 -1.70
N GLN A 144 -19.85 16.57 -0.37
CA GLN A 144 -20.11 15.36 0.39
C GLN A 144 -21.61 15.10 0.35
N THR A 145 -22.04 14.15 -0.45
CA THR A 145 -23.35 13.58 -0.30
C THR A 145 -23.35 12.77 0.99
N SER A 146 -24.05 13.31 1.96
CA SER A 146 -24.30 12.66 3.26
C SER A 146 -25.09 11.37 3.08
#